data_89389e55c2d6140a517075408ec82ef1
#
_entry.id   89389e55c2d6140a517075408ec82ef1
#
_cell.length_a   1.000
_cell.length_b   1.000
_cell.length_c   1.000
_cell.angle_alpha   90.00
_cell.angle_beta   90.00
_cell.angle_gamma   90.00
#
_symmetry.space_group_name_H-M   'P 1'
#
loop_
_entity.id
_entity.type
_entity.pdbx_description
1 polymer ?
#
loop_
_entity_poly.entity_id
_entity_poly.type
_entity_poly.pdbx_seq_one_letter_code
_entity_poly.pdbx_strand_id
1 'polypeptide(L)'
;MEESDMRKYAAMGLTAVLAAASFPVAVLADEADVKSVRIGAPYDPITMDYAELNVDPATYIDTLISDTLIRSKQGEYIGGAAESWETSEDGKTWTFKLKEGLTYSDGETPITSEDFVYAAKRLMDPEAGHYNAESGYILENGEEYYAGECEWDEVGIKAVDDLTIEYTFKNPQYESTFTSTSLFAPLEESFVDSLGTEYGSSADKILTNGPFIVSDWVSDSTMTLVKNENYWDADSINMDEMDFKFNVTGDTGVDMMLADEIDFVPTGSAMQQQTLTDAGFESSKYTTSYRCLNINHAGKTEETGLFLGNANFRKAVSYAIDRTALCASVMTGDEPANRLTAPSEAGVTGTFDEEFEYEGWPASADVEKAQEYLNAALDELGKTADEIPTFELLCYESQGSIDVLAAVQDMLKKNLGIETTINSQTIQVMVSNAMSGDYDFWYGGNSLEIPDALSGFLSSYTSSNQSALRGYSNEEYDKLYDEAIASPTIEERKANYFEVEKFFCDNTLNLILGWADGGFQYKSGYTGFYNTVETDFTYLDFAE
;
A
#
# COMPACT_ATOMS: atom_id res chain seq x y z
N MET A 1 39.43 42.55 47.85
CA MET A 1 40.82 42.03 48.01
C MET A 1 40.90 40.92 46.92
N GLU A 2 41.64 41.02 45.98
CA GLU A 2 42.40 42.00 45.21
C GLU A 2 42.74 41.34 43.89
N GLU A 3 42.55 42.11 42.83
CA GLU A 3 43.20 41.84 41.54
C GLU A 3 44.72 41.81 41.79
N SER A 4 45.33 40.67 41.50
CA SER A 4 46.75 40.64 41.02
C SER A 4 47.17 39.17 40.94
N ASP A 5 47.20 38.62 39.72
CA ASP A 5 48.24 37.71 39.25
C ASP A 5 47.94 37.20 37.83
N MET A 6 47.72 38.15 36.96
CA MET A 6 47.76 37.93 35.53
C MET A 6 48.85 38.78 34.92
N ARG A 7 50.08 38.37 34.97
CA ARG A 7 51.20 38.87 34.15
C ARG A 7 52.53 38.25 34.59
N LYS A 8 52.78 37.06 34.12
CA LYS A 8 54.21 36.57 34.01
C LYS A 8 54.11 35.17 33.31
N TYR A 9 54.26 35.18 32.01
CA TYR A 9 54.94 34.18 31.21
C TYR A 9 54.81 34.62 29.74
N ALA A 10 55.55 35.69 29.42
CA ALA A 10 55.89 35.98 28.04
C ALA A 10 57.40 35.70 27.89
N ALA A 11 57.74 35.15 26.75
CA ALA A 11 59.07 34.98 26.20
C ALA A 11 59.90 33.77 26.65
N MET A 12 59.78 32.69 25.87
CA MET A 12 60.95 31.90 25.47
C MET A 12 60.81 31.52 24.01
N GLY A 13 61.63 32.08 23.15
CA GLY A 13 61.68 31.75 21.73
C GLY A 13 62.23 30.36 21.50
N LEU A 14 61.63 29.67 20.56
CA LEU A 14 62.15 28.39 20.05
C LEU A 14 62.38 28.54 18.56
N THR A 15 63.63 28.52 18.18
CA THR A 15 64.10 28.38 16.82
C THR A 15 63.85 26.99 16.34
N ALA A 16 62.87 26.80 15.43
CA ALA A 16 62.59 25.48 14.80
C ALA A 16 63.39 25.44 13.47
N VAL A 17 64.23 24.45 13.39
CA VAL A 17 64.97 24.06 12.18
C VAL A 17 63.95 23.37 11.22
N LEU A 18 63.80 23.95 10.01
CA LEU A 18 63.08 23.29 8.93
C LEU A 18 63.88 22.08 8.42
N ALA A 19 63.47 20.89 8.78
CA ALA A 19 63.80 19.68 8.06
C ALA A 19 62.73 19.46 6.99
N ALA A 20 63.04 19.68 5.73
CA ALA A 20 62.19 19.32 4.61
C ALA A 20 62.12 17.79 4.49
N ALA A 21 61.09 17.19 5.11
CA ALA A 21 60.68 15.84 4.81
C ALA A 21 59.75 15.91 3.60
N SER A 22 60.22 15.43 2.46
CA SER A 22 59.37 15.11 1.30
C SER A 22 58.46 13.95 1.65
N PHE A 23 57.26 14.25 2.07
CA PHE A 23 56.18 13.26 2.07
C PHE A 23 55.77 13.02 0.61
N PRO A 24 55.63 11.74 0.19
CA PRO A 24 54.97 11.47 -1.07
C PRO A 24 53.56 12.05 -0.97
N VAL A 25 53.18 12.87 -1.93
CA VAL A 25 51.78 13.21 -2.20
C VAL A 25 51.11 11.89 -2.48
N ALA A 26 50.35 11.37 -1.52
CA ALA A 26 49.36 10.38 -1.81
C ALA A 26 48.44 11.05 -2.83
N VAL A 27 48.43 10.55 -4.05
CA VAL A 27 47.35 10.79 -5.00
C VAL A 27 46.12 10.30 -4.26
N LEU A 28 45.30 11.26 -3.81
CA LEU A 28 43.92 10.92 -3.45
C LEU A 28 43.37 10.28 -4.74
N ALA A 29 43.06 9.00 -4.65
CA ALA A 29 42.16 8.41 -5.64
C ALA A 29 40.94 9.34 -5.71
N ASP A 30 40.48 9.68 -6.89
CA ASP A 30 39.18 10.30 -7.08
C ASP A 30 38.22 9.52 -6.18
N GLU A 31 37.67 10.17 -5.15
CA GLU A 31 36.47 9.65 -4.52
C GLU A 31 35.45 9.62 -5.69
N ALA A 32 35.09 8.45 -6.13
CA ALA A 32 33.98 8.29 -7.05
C ALA A 32 32.81 9.05 -6.42
N ASP A 33 32.19 9.96 -7.15
CA ASP A 33 31.02 10.68 -6.66
C ASP A 33 29.97 9.64 -6.28
N VAL A 34 29.65 9.53 -4.99
CA VAL A 34 28.64 8.61 -4.45
C VAL A 34 27.30 9.05 -5.01
N LYS A 35 26.65 8.18 -5.78
CA LYS A 35 25.30 8.43 -6.28
C LYS A 35 24.31 8.22 -5.15
N SER A 36 23.80 9.29 -4.56
CA SER A 36 22.86 9.24 -3.46
C SER A 36 21.56 9.96 -3.79
N VAL A 37 20.45 9.51 -3.15
CA VAL A 37 19.13 10.11 -3.22
C VAL A 37 18.56 10.32 -1.82
N ARG A 38 17.86 11.44 -1.61
CA ARG A 38 17.24 11.80 -0.33
C ARG A 38 15.73 11.78 -0.47
N ILE A 39 15.07 10.92 0.30
CA ILE A 39 13.63 10.64 0.19
C ILE A 39 12.94 11.07 1.48
N GLY A 40 11.96 11.98 1.37
CA GLY A 40 11.06 12.28 2.48
C GLY A 40 10.01 11.19 2.64
N ALA A 41 9.77 10.74 3.86
CA ALA A 41 8.76 9.74 4.19
C ALA A 41 7.84 10.23 5.31
N PRO A 42 6.53 9.91 5.28
CA PRO A 42 5.57 10.45 6.24
C PRO A 42 5.76 9.92 7.67
N TYR A 43 6.24 8.70 7.83
CA TYR A 43 6.40 8.01 9.11
C TYR A 43 7.71 7.22 9.16
N ASP A 44 8.12 6.84 10.37
CA ASP A 44 9.11 5.79 10.62
C ASP A 44 8.45 4.41 10.42
N PRO A 45 9.08 3.43 9.75
CA PRO A 45 8.53 2.08 9.60
C PRO A 45 8.32 1.32 10.92
N ILE A 46 8.90 1.76 12.03
CA ILE A 46 8.81 1.13 13.37
C ILE A 46 9.52 -0.23 13.43
N THR A 47 9.29 -1.08 12.45
CA THR A 47 9.93 -2.39 12.28
C THR A 47 10.12 -2.70 10.81
N MET A 48 11.11 -3.52 10.49
CA MET A 48 11.33 -4.12 9.19
C MET A 48 11.17 -5.64 9.24
N ASP A 49 10.41 -6.14 10.22
CA ASP A 49 9.95 -7.52 10.25
C ASP A 49 8.74 -7.70 9.33
N TYR A 50 8.87 -8.47 8.26
CA TYR A 50 7.83 -8.68 7.24
C TYR A 50 6.50 -9.19 7.81
N ALA A 51 6.55 -9.93 8.91
CA ALA A 51 5.35 -10.42 9.58
C ALA A 51 4.56 -9.32 10.31
N GLU A 52 5.18 -8.15 10.55
CA GLU A 52 4.64 -7.05 11.36
C GLU A 52 4.53 -5.72 10.59
N LEU A 53 4.94 -5.64 9.32
CA LEU A 53 4.86 -4.42 8.52
C LEU A 53 3.41 -3.98 8.34
N ASN A 54 3.12 -2.71 8.69
CA ASN A 54 1.75 -2.19 8.65
C ASN A 54 1.66 -0.68 8.39
N VAL A 55 2.73 -0.05 7.91
CA VAL A 55 2.77 1.39 7.59
C VAL A 55 3.40 1.67 6.24
N ASP A 56 2.89 2.66 5.50
CA ASP A 56 3.26 2.96 4.12
C ASP A 56 4.78 3.05 3.83
N PRO A 57 5.63 3.74 4.64
CA PRO A 57 7.05 3.78 4.32
C PRO A 57 7.74 2.42 4.40
N ALA A 58 7.22 1.50 5.20
CA ALA A 58 7.79 0.17 5.32
C ALA A 58 7.73 -0.59 3.99
N THR A 59 6.65 -0.45 3.23
CA THR A 59 6.41 -1.21 2.00
C THR A 59 7.43 -0.90 0.90
N TYR A 60 7.74 0.38 0.62
CA TYR A 60 8.74 0.68 -0.41
C TYR A 60 10.19 0.57 0.10
N ILE A 61 10.45 0.67 1.41
CA ILE A 61 11.76 0.34 1.99
C ILE A 61 11.98 -1.16 1.97
N ASP A 62 10.95 -1.93 2.25
CA ASP A 62 10.96 -3.39 2.26
C ASP A 62 11.39 -3.96 0.89
N THR A 63 10.83 -3.49 -0.21
CA THR A 63 11.22 -3.91 -1.56
C THR A 63 12.67 -3.57 -1.92
N LEU A 64 13.29 -2.60 -1.23
CA LEU A 64 14.70 -2.24 -1.40
C LEU A 64 15.65 -3.16 -0.62
N ILE A 65 15.24 -3.65 0.53
CA ILE A 65 16.10 -4.50 1.37
C ILE A 65 15.82 -5.99 1.21
N SER A 66 14.72 -6.35 0.53
CA SER A 66 14.29 -7.74 0.35
C SER A 66 14.17 -8.11 -1.12
N ASP A 67 14.46 -9.35 -1.43
CA ASP A 67 14.19 -9.95 -2.74
C ASP A 67 13.28 -11.16 -2.58
N THR A 68 12.20 -11.15 -3.33
CA THR A 68 11.22 -12.22 -3.36
C THR A 68 11.54 -13.23 -4.47
N LEU A 69 10.70 -14.26 -4.64
CA LEU A 69 10.88 -15.22 -5.72
C LEU A 69 10.78 -14.59 -7.11
N ILE A 70 9.81 -13.67 -7.29
CA ILE A 70 9.60 -12.89 -8.52
C ILE A 70 9.62 -11.41 -8.16
N ARG A 71 10.22 -10.59 -8.99
CA ARG A 71 10.19 -9.12 -8.89
C ARG A 71 9.44 -8.49 -10.04
N SER A 72 8.86 -7.33 -9.80
CA SER A 72 8.42 -6.44 -10.87
C SER A 72 9.56 -5.50 -11.27
N LYS A 73 9.91 -5.45 -12.55
CA LYS A 73 10.87 -4.50 -13.12
C LYS A 73 10.17 -3.72 -14.22
N GLN A 74 9.78 -2.49 -13.94
CA GLN A 74 9.08 -1.63 -14.90
C GLN A 74 7.80 -2.26 -15.47
N GLY A 75 7.06 -3.00 -14.65
CA GLY A 75 5.84 -3.70 -15.03
C GLY A 75 6.02 -5.07 -15.67
N GLU A 76 7.26 -5.52 -15.87
CA GLU A 76 7.56 -6.89 -16.28
C GLU A 76 7.94 -7.75 -15.07
N TYR A 77 7.40 -8.97 -14.98
CA TYR A 77 7.77 -9.92 -13.94
C TYR A 77 9.05 -10.65 -14.32
N ILE A 78 10.07 -10.52 -13.50
CA ILE A 78 11.37 -11.16 -13.64
C ILE A 78 11.68 -12.04 -12.44
N GLY A 79 12.59 -13.00 -12.60
CA GLY A 79 13.06 -13.78 -11.46
C GLY A 79 13.86 -12.91 -10.48
N GLY A 80 13.37 -12.79 -9.25
CA GLY A 80 14.10 -12.29 -8.09
C GLY A 80 15.07 -13.37 -7.59
N ALA A 81 14.80 -13.98 -6.45
CA ALA A 81 15.57 -15.14 -5.98
C ALA A 81 15.42 -16.36 -6.91
N ALA A 82 14.30 -16.49 -7.64
CA ALA A 82 14.10 -17.58 -8.58
C ALA A 82 14.89 -17.39 -9.90
N GLU A 83 15.55 -18.46 -10.36
CA GLU A 83 16.11 -18.57 -11.72
C GLU A 83 15.01 -18.87 -12.74
N SER A 84 14.05 -19.72 -12.35
CA SER A 84 12.93 -20.15 -13.21
C SER A 84 11.81 -20.72 -12.36
N TRP A 85 10.62 -20.82 -12.95
CA TRP A 85 9.46 -21.44 -12.32
C TRP A 85 8.61 -22.20 -13.33
N GLU A 86 7.85 -23.15 -12.82
CA GLU A 86 6.85 -23.92 -13.55
C GLU A 86 5.55 -23.92 -12.74
N THR A 87 4.42 -23.90 -13.44
CA THR A 87 3.10 -24.00 -12.81
C THR A 87 2.32 -25.19 -13.35
N SER A 88 1.47 -25.78 -12.51
CA SER A 88 0.51 -26.83 -12.89
C SER A 88 -0.56 -26.29 -13.85
N GLU A 89 -1.22 -27.21 -14.59
CA GLU A 89 -2.28 -26.84 -15.55
C GLU A 89 -3.47 -26.10 -14.90
N ASP A 90 -3.70 -26.31 -13.60
CA ASP A 90 -4.76 -25.65 -12.83
C ASP A 90 -4.28 -24.36 -12.13
N GLY A 91 -3.03 -23.95 -12.33
CA GLY A 91 -2.45 -22.75 -11.75
C GLY A 91 -2.23 -22.78 -10.23
N LYS A 92 -2.48 -23.92 -9.58
CA LYS A 92 -2.44 -24.01 -8.10
C LYS A 92 -1.10 -24.44 -7.54
N THR A 93 -0.30 -25.19 -8.29
CA THR A 93 1.02 -25.64 -7.82
C THR A 93 2.11 -24.93 -8.61
N TRP A 94 3.01 -24.28 -7.91
CA TRP A 94 4.15 -23.56 -8.44
C TRP A 94 5.44 -24.16 -7.90
N THR A 95 6.36 -24.48 -8.80
CA THR A 95 7.69 -24.99 -8.45
C THR A 95 8.73 -23.98 -8.91
N PHE A 96 9.49 -23.43 -7.98
CA PHE A 96 10.56 -22.49 -8.23
C PHE A 96 11.92 -23.16 -8.10
N LYS A 97 12.82 -22.82 -9.02
CA LYS A 97 14.24 -23.12 -8.90
C LYS A 97 14.97 -21.83 -8.52
N LEU A 98 15.63 -21.82 -7.40
CA LEU A 98 16.43 -20.70 -6.92
C LEU A 98 17.71 -20.55 -7.75
N LYS A 99 18.21 -19.31 -7.87
CA LYS A 99 19.53 -19.01 -8.43
C LYS A 99 20.61 -19.66 -7.57
N GLU A 100 21.67 -20.15 -8.19
CA GLU A 100 22.83 -20.70 -7.46
C GLU A 100 23.66 -19.56 -6.83
N GLY A 101 24.13 -19.77 -5.62
CA GLY A 101 25.07 -18.86 -4.94
C GLY A 101 24.45 -17.62 -4.33
N LEU A 102 23.11 -17.59 -4.15
CA LEU A 102 22.46 -16.53 -3.39
C LEU A 102 22.97 -16.51 -1.94
N THR A 103 23.21 -15.30 -1.44
CA THR A 103 23.57 -15.06 -0.04
C THR A 103 22.73 -13.93 0.53
N TYR A 104 22.59 -13.94 1.84
CA TYR A 104 22.11 -12.77 2.57
C TYR A 104 23.08 -11.59 2.45
N SER A 105 22.68 -10.45 2.97
CA SER A 105 23.42 -9.18 2.90
C SER A 105 24.81 -9.21 3.56
N ASP A 106 25.09 -10.20 4.41
CA ASP A 106 26.42 -10.43 4.98
C ASP A 106 27.42 -11.01 3.96
N GLY A 107 26.94 -11.50 2.80
CA GLY A 107 27.76 -12.10 1.74
C GLY A 107 28.35 -13.48 2.06
N GLU A 108 27.98 -14.07 3.20
CA GLU A 108 28.52 -15.34 3.70
C GLU A 108 27.41 -16.39 3.92
N THR A 109 26.26 -16.00 4.44
CA THR A 109 25.15 -16.90 4.75
C THR A 109 24.39 -17.26 3.47
N PRO A 110 24.33 -18.53 3.06
CA PRO A 110 23.64 -18.94 1.84
C PRO A 110 22.13 -18.88 2.03
N ILE A 111 21.39 -18.57 0.94
CA ILE A 111 19.94 -18.66 0.89
C ILE A 111 19.54 -19.99 0.27
N THR A 112 18.63 -20.69 0.92
CA THR A 112 18.08 -21.97 0.50
C THR A 112 16.56 -21.96 0.46
N SER A 113 15.95 -23.00 -0.09
CA SER A 113 14.51 -23.18 -0.09
C SER A 113 13.90 -23.29 1.33
N GLU A 114 14.68 -23.77 2.30
CA GLU A 114 14.23 -23.89 3.70
C GLU A 114 14.01 -22.52 4.35
N ASP A 115 14.74 -21.48 3.91
CA ASP A 115 14.56 -20.11 4.44
C ASP A 115 13.17 -19.54 4.07
N PHE A 116 12.64 -19.89 2.91
CA PHE A 116 11.28 -19.54 2.50
C PHE A 116 10.22 -20.34 3.28
N VAL A 117 10.47 -21.63 3.51
CA VAL A 117 9.60 -22.49 4.33
C VAL A 117 9.55 -21.99 5.77
N TYR A 118 10.71 -21.63 6.34
CA TYR A 118 10.79 -21.04 7.68
C TYR A 118 10.02 -19.72 7.77
N ALA A 119 10.22 -18.81 6.80
CA ALA A 119 9.53 -17.52 6.76
C ALA A 119 8.00 -17.69 6.76
N ALA A 120 7.46 -18.57 5.91
CA ALA A 120 6.04 -18.85 5.84
C ALA A 120 5.50 -19.50 7.13
N LYS A 121 6.27 -20.43 7.73
CA LYS A 121 5.88 -21.07 8.99
C LYS A 121 5.85 -20.09 10.15
N ARG A 122 6.85 -19.21 10.23
CA ARG A 122 6.91 -18.15 11.24
C ARG A 122 5.75 -17.17 11.08
N LEU A 123 5.48 -16.73 9.86
CA LEU A 123 4.38 -15.81 9.55
C LEU A 123 3.04 -16.32 10.07
N MET A 124 2.77 -17.62 9.88
CA MET A 124 1.51 -18.27 10.26
C MET A 124 1.57 -18.94 11.63
N ASP A 125 2.54 -18.64 12.49
CA ASP A 125 2.61 -19.22 13.84
C ASP A 125 1.43 -18.73 14.69
N PRO A 126 0.49 -19.61 15.09
CA PRO A 126 -0.69 -19.22 15.86
C PRO A 126 -0.35 -18.74 17.28
N GLU A 127 0.83 -19.11 17.82
CA GLU A 127 1.25 -18.65 19.15
C GLU A 127 1.85 -17.24 19.09
N ALA A 128 2.47 -16.86 17.96
CA ALA A 128 3.01 -15.52 17.74
C ALA A 128 1.92 -14.50 17.41
N GLY A 129 0.94 -14.86 16.58
CA GLY A 129 -0.19 -14.00 16.23
C GLY A 129 0.26 -12.78 15.43
N HIS A 130 1.13 -12.97 14.45
CA HIS A 130 1.69 -11.91 13.62
C HIS A 130 0.62 -11.11 12.88
N TYR A 131 0.86 -9.81 12.67
CA TYR A 131 -0.07 -8.92 12.00
C TYR A 131 -0.44 -9.37 10.58
N ASN A 132 0.54 -9.83 9.81
CA ASN A 132 0.38 -10.25 8.42
C ASN A 132 0.12 -11.76 8.25
N ALA A 133 -0.23 -12.49 9.30
CA ALA A 133 -0.46 -13.95 9.24
C ALA A 133 -1.46 -14.37 8.14
N GLU A 134 -2.48 -13.54 7.88
CA GLU A 134 -3.49 -13.78 6.85
C GLU A 134 -2.91 -13.88 5.42
N SER A 135 -1.75 -13.29 5.16
CA SER A 135 -1.06 -13.42 3.87
C SER A 135 -0.72 -14.88 3.53
N GLY A 136 -0.53 -15.73 4.54
CA GLY A 136 -0.29 -17.16 4.36
C GLY A 136 -1.55 -18.00 4.09
N TYR A 137 -2.76 -17.44 4.28
CA TYR A 137 -4.01 -18.19 4.12
C TYR A 137 -4.35 -18.53 2.67
N ILE A 138 -3.66 -17.96 1.71
CA ILE A 138 -3.75 -18.34 0.30
C ILE A 138 -3.16 -19.72 0.02
N LEU A 139 -2.24 -20.21 0.87
CA LEU A 139 -1.69 -21.57 0.78
C LEU A 139 -2.74 -22.62 1.12
N GLU A 140 -2.66 -23.79 0.49
CA GLU A 140 -3.47 -24.92 0.89
C GLU A 140 -3.23 -25.23 2.38
N ASN A 141 -4.31 -25.33 3.16
CA ASN A 141 -4.29 -25.52 4.62
C ASN A 141 -3.58 -24.43 5.46
N GLY A 142 -3.28 -23.24 4.89
CA GLY A 142 -2.63 -22.15 5.64
C GLY A 142 -3.50 -21.60 6.78
N GLU A 143 -4.76 -21.33 6.50
CA GLU A 143 -5.73 -20.87 7.50
C GLU A 143 -6.05 -21.97 8.54
N GLU A 144 -6.17 -23.22 8.11
CA GLU A 144 -6.40 -24.37 8.95
C GLU A 144 -5.23 -24.62 9.92
N TYR A 145 -3.99 -24.39 9.45
CA TYR A 145 -2.80 -24.44 10.31
C TYR A 145 -2.83 -23.33 11.37
N TYR A 146 -3.11 -22.08 10.95
CA TYR A 146 -3.21 -20.96 11.88
C TYR A 146 -4.34 -21.15 12.90
N ALA A 147 -5.45 -21.77 12.52
CA ALA A 147 -6.55 -22.13 13.41
C ALA A 147 -6.25 -23.32 14.34
N GLY A 148 -5.11 -24.01 14.13
CA GLY A 148 -4.75 -25.22 14.88
C GLY A 148 -5.53 -26.46 14.49
N GLU A 149 -6.08 -26.50 13.28
CA GLU A 149 -6.91 -27.60 12.74
C GLU A 149 -6.11 -28.64 11.96
N CYS A 150 -4.89 -28.31 11.53
CA CYS A 150 -3.95 -29.24 10.88
C CYS A 150 -2.51 -29.01 11.33
N GLU A 151 -1.60 -29.94 10.97
CA GLU A 151 -0.17 -29.84 11.25
C GLU A 151 0.57 -29.12 10.11
N TRP A 152 1.77 -28.56 10.40
CA TRP A 152 2.55 -27.80 9.41
C TRP A 152 2.87 -28.60 8.13
N ASP A 153 3.10 -29.88 8.20
CA ASP A 153 3.44 -30.75 7.06
C ASP A 153 2.26 -30.96 6.09
N GLU A 154 1.06 -30.47 6.43
CA GLU A 154 -0.11 -30.44 5.57
C GLU A 154 -0.28 -29.11 4.83
N VAL A 155 0.51 -28.06 5.18
CA VAL A 155 0.45 -26.73 4.54
C VAL A 155 1.10 -26.79 3.15
N GLY A 156 0.53 -26.06 2.20
CA GLY A 156 0.92 -26.07 0.80
C GLY A 156 2.26 -25.38 0.50
N ILE A 157 3.32 -25.67 1.27
CA ILE A 157 4.68 -25.20 0.99
C ILE A 157 5.70 -26.25 1.43
N LYS A 158 6.73 -26.51 0.62
CA LYS A 158 7.82 -27.42 1.00
C LYS A 158 9.11 -27.14 0.25
N ALA A 159 10.23 -27.30 0.90
CA ALA A 159 11.54 -27.44 0.28
C ALA A 159 11.64 -28.85 -0.36
N VAL A 160 11.88 -28.91 -1.67
CA VAL A 160 12.07 -30.17 -2.39
C VAL A 160 13.55 -30.60 -2.30
N ASP A 161 14.44 -29.65 -2.42
CA ASP A 161 15.88 -29.72 -2.19
C ASP A 161 16.39 -28.29 -1.89
N ASP A 162 17.69 -28.11 -1.62
CA ASP A 162 18.26 -26.82 -1.19
C ASP A 162 17.95 -25.64 -2.13
N LEU A 163 17.67 -25.90 -3.41
CA LEU A 163 17.41 -24.87 -4.42
C LEU A 163 16.03 -24.99 -5.09
N THR A 164 15.18 -25.90 -4.63
CA THR A 164 13.87 -26.12 -5.23
C THR A 164 12.78 -26.03 -4.17
N ILE A 165 11.84 -25.11 -4.37
CA ILE A 165 10.70 -24.90 -3.49
C ILE A 165 9.39 -25.09 -4.26
N GLU A 166 8.41 -25.74 -3.64
CA GLU A 166 7.08 -25.93 -4.20
C GLU A 166 6.03 -25.31 -3.29
N TYR A 167 5.14 -24.53 -3.91
CA TYR A 167 3.96 -23.95 -3.29
C TYR A 167 2.70 -24.60 -3.88
N THR A 168 1.70 -24.87 -3.04
CA THR A 168 0.36 -25.30 -3.42
C THR A 168 -0.65 -24.34 -2.80
N PHE A 169 -1.53 -23.77 -3.62
CA PHE A 169 -2.48 -22.74 -3.23
C PHE A 169 -3.93 -23.26 -3.24
N LYS A 170 -4.78 -22.63 -2.44
CA LYS A 170 -6.24 -22.88 -2.46
C LYS A 170 -6.84 -22.57 -3.83
N ASN A 171 -6.38 -21.51 -4.48
CA ASN A 171 -6.85 -21.00 -5.78
C ASN A 171 -5.67 -20.79 -6.75
N PRO A 172 -5.92 -20.73 -8.08
CA PRO A 172 -4.89 -20.41 -9.06
C PRO A 172 -4.19 -19.08 -8.72
N GLN A 173 -2.86 -19.05 -8.88
CA GLN A 173 -2.04 -17.86 -8.66
C GLN A 173 -1.37 -17.40 -9.95
N TYR A 174 -0.83 -16.17 -9.92
CA TYR A 174 -0.15 -15.49 -11.03
C TYR A 174 1.19 -14.93 -10.54
N GLU A 175 2.06 -14.50 -11.46
CA GLU A 175 3.38 -13.97 -11.13
C GLU A 175 3.34 -12.82 -10.11
N SER A 176 2.31 -11.96 -10.17
CA SER A 176 2.13 -10.85 -9.24
C SER A 176 2.05 -11.27 -7.77
N THR A 177 1.50 -12.45 -7.48
CA THR A 177 1.39 -12.97 -6.11
C THR A 177 2.76 -13.08 -5.43
N PHE A 178 3.79 -13.46 -6.20
CA PHE A 178 5.13 -13.78 -5.68
C PHE A 178 6.03 -12.56 -5.49
N THR A 179 5.50 -11.36 -5.67
CA THR A 179 6.20 -10.10 -5.38
C THR A 179 6.01 -9.64 -3.92
N SER A 180 5.09 -10.25 -3.16
CA SER A 180 4.84 -9.91 -1.77
C SER A 180 5.94 -10.45 -0.84
N THR A 181 6.59 -9.55 -0.11
CA THR A 181 7.68 -9.88 0.82
C THR A 181 7.21 -10.67 2.04
N SER A 182 6.02 -10.38 2.56
CA SER A 182 5.52 -11.02 3.78
C SER A 182 5.46 -12.56 3.70
N LEU A 183 5.19 -13.13 2.51
CA LEU A 183 5.11 -14.59 2.32
C LEU A 183 6.25 -15.16 1.48
N PHE A 184 6.85 -14.37 0.58
CA PHE A 184 7.76 -14.88 -0.45
C PHE A 184 9.20 -14.35 -0.34
N ALA A 185 9.56 -13.63 0.73
CA ALA A 185 10.93 -13.30 1.06
C ALA A 185 11.53 -14.34 2.02
N PRO A 186 12.81 -14.71 1.87
CA PRO A 186 13.46 -15.70 2.76
C PRO A 186 13.85 -15.07 4.09
N LEU A 187 13.86 -15.88 5.16
CA LEU A 187 14.38 -15.51 6.48
C LEU A 187 15.36 -16.58 6.98
N GLU A 188 16.52 -16.14 7.48
CA GLU A 188 17.49 -17.04 8.10
C GLU A 188 17.05 -17.38 9.52
N GLU A 189 16.71 -18.66 9.75
CA GLU A 189 16.10 -19.16 11.00
C GLU A 189 16.93 -18.84 12.24
N SER A 190 18.24 -19.12 12.23
CA SER A 190 19.05 -18.95 13.43
C SER A 190 19.28 -17.47 13.79
N PHE A 191 19.33 -16.58 12.80
CA PHE A 191 19.43 -15.16 13.02
C PHE A 191 18.14 -14.61 13.64
N VAL A 192 16.98 -14.91 13.02
CA VAL A 192 15.67 -14.46 13.48
C VAL A 192 15.37 -15.02 14.87
N ASP A 193 15.55 -16.32 15.10
CA ASP A 193 15.31 -16.96 16.39
C ASP A 193 16.21 -16.41 17.51
N SER A 194 17.45 -16.02 17.18
CA SER A 194 18.36 -15.41 18.16
C SER A 194 17.88 -14.06 18.68
N LEU A 195 17.10 -13.33 17.88
CA LEU A 195 16.57 -12.00 18.19
C LEU A 195 15.14 -12.05 18.71
N GLY A 196 14.35 -13.04 18.29
CA GLY A 196 12.94 -13.17 18.64
C GLY A 196 12.16 -11.89 18.24
N THR A 197 11.45 -11.29 19.19
CA THR A 197 10.64 -10.08 18.96
C THR A 197 11.47 -8.81 18.69
N GLU A 198 12.79 -8.88 18.75
CA GLU A 198 13.66 -7.74 18.42
C GLU A 198 14.09 -7.73 16.94
N TYR A 199 13.82 -8.81 16.18
CA TYR A 199 14.09 -8.85 14.75
C TYR A 199 13.41 -7.68 14.04
N GLY A 200 14.10 -7.03 13.10
CA GLY A 200 13.59 -5.91 12.34
C GLY A 200 13.55 -4.56 13.08
N SER A 201 13.97 -4.47 14.36
CA SER A 201 13.82 -3.25 15.18
C SER A 201 14.97 -2.24 15.07
N SER A 202 16.07 -2.57 14.43
CA SER A 202 17.24 -1.70 14.21
C SER A 202 18.15 -2.28 13.12
N ALA A 203 19.03 -1.46 12.55
CA ALA A 203 19.91 -1.85 11.44
C ALA A 203 20.75 -3.12 11.71
N ASP A 204 21.24 -3.29 12.93
CA ASP A 204 22.03 -4.47 13.36
C ASP A 204 21.19 -5.73 13.63
N LYS A 205 19.87 -5.62 13.54
CA LYS A 205 18.90 -6.70 13.74
C LYS A 205 18.13 -7.07 12.48
N ILE A 206 18.69 -6.74 11.34
CA ILE A 206 18.13 -7.01 10.02
C ILE A 206 19.17 -7.79 9.21
N LEU A 207 18.77 -8.93 8.67
CA LEU A 207 19.55 -9.70 7.72
C LEU A 207 18.64 -10.03 6.53
N THR A 208 18.91 -9.42 5.39
CA THR A 208 18.04 -9.48 4.21
C THR A 208 18.83 -9.85 2.96
N ASN A 209 18.15 -10.00 1.84
CA ASN A 209 18.71 -10.46 0.58
C ASN A 209 18.51 -9.49 -0.60
N GLY A 210 18.05 -8.27 -0.32
CA GLY A 210 17.67 -7.31 -1.34
C GLY A 210 18.83 -6.48 -1.91
N PRO A 211 18.51 -5.56 -2.83
CA PRO A 211 19.47 -4.69 -3.51
C PRO A 211 20.19 -3.69 -2.59
N PHE A 212 19.62 -3.39 -1.43
CA PHE A 212 20.20 -2.47 -0.44
C PHE A 212 20.25 -3.10 0.95
N ILE A 213 21.09 -2.53 1.82
CA ILE A 213 21.29 -2.92 3.21
C ILE A 213 21.00 -1.71 4.09
N VAL A 214 20.26 -1.88 5.19
CA VAL A 214 20.09 -0.84 6.20
C VAL A 214 21.44 -0.64 6.92
N SER A 215 22.11 0.48 6.65
CA SER A 215 23.40 0.78 7.26
C SER A 215 23.28 1.58 8.56
N ASP A 216 22.27 2.43 8.66
CA ASP A 216 21.95 3.20 9.86
C ASP A 216 20.44 3.43 9.95
N TRP A 217 19.91 3.40 11.17
CA TRP A 217 18.51 3.70 11.44
C TRP A 217 18.36 4.41 12.79
N VAL A 218 18.00 5.67 12.72
CA VAL A 218 17.66 6.51 13.86
C VAL A 218 16.15 6.67 13.93
N SER A 219 15.54 5.95 14.86
CA SER A 219 14.06 5.92 15.01
C SER A 219 13.45 7.33 15.02
N ASP A 220 12.30 7.49 14.37
CA ASP A 220 11.58 8.76 14.18
C ASP A 220 12.37 9.85 13.44
N SER A 221 13.52 9.55 12.84
CA SER A 221 14.40 10.55 12.22
C SER A 221 14.84 10.17 10.82
N THR A 222 15.74 9.19 10.69
CA THR A 222 16.37 8.84 9.42
C THR A 222 16.66 7.36 9.30
N MET A 223 16.70 6.87 8.06
CA MET A 223 17.26 5.56 7.71
C MET A 223 18.14 5.72 6.49
N THR A 224 19.35 5.18 6.53
CA THR A 224 20.27 5.15 5.41
C THR A 224 20.41 3.73 4.90
N LEU A 225 20.13 3.54 3.62
CA LEU A 225 20.36 2.31 2.89
C LEU A 225 21.61 2.45 2.03
N VAL A 226 22.45 1.41 2.00
CA VAL A 226 23.61 1.35 1.11
C VAL A 226 23.48 0.18 0.17
N LYS A 227 24.01 0.32 -1.05
CA LYS A 227 23.99 -0.74 -2.05
C LYS A 227 24.56 -2.04 -1.52
N ASN A 228 23.87 -3.14 -1.79
CA ASN A 228 24.32 -4.49 -1.46
C ASN A 228 25.18 -5.03 -2.63
N GLU A 229 26.49 -5.00 -2.47
CA GLU A 229 27.41 -5.52 -3.49
C GLU A 229 27.33 -7.06 -3.65
N ASN A 230 26.68 -7.77 -2.72
CA ASN A 230 26.43 -9.21 -2.79
C ASN A 230 25.10 -9.58 -3.44
N TYR A 231 24.31 -8.56 -3.81
CA TYR A 231 23.02 -8.78 -4.48
C TYR A 231 23.25 -9.41 -5.86
N TRP A 232 22.45 -10.38 -6.24
CA TRP A 232 22.62 -11.14 -7.49
C TRP A 232 22.57 -10.27 -8.76
N ASP A 233 21.84 -9.14 -8.73
CA ASP A 233 21.74 -8.15 -9.83
C ASP A 233 22.37 -6.79 -9.44
N ALA A 234 23.42 -6.80 -8.63
CA ALA A 234 24.08 -5.58 -8.14
C ALA A 234 24.53 -4.66 -9.29
N ASP A 235 24.91 -5.22 -10.45
CA ASP A 235 25.31 -4.44 -11.62
C ASP A 235 24.18 -3.58 -12.21
N SER A 236 22.92 -3.91 -11.95
CA SER A 236 21.75 -3.13 -12.39
C SER A 236 21.33 -2.04 -11.38
N ILE A 237 21.93 -2.01 -10.20
CA ILE A 237 21.62 -1.02 -9.15
C ILE A 237 22.50 0.20 -9.34
N ASN A 238 21.87 1.35 -9.62
CA ASN A 238 22.59 2.57 -10.00
C ASN A 238 22.88 3.51 -8.83
N MET A 239 22.07 3.49 -7.75
CA MET A 239 22.29 4.28 -6.55
C MET A 239 23.24 3.56 -5.61
N ASP A 240 24.19 4.29 -5.02
CA ASP A 240 25.07 3.77 -3.99
C ASP A 240 24.46 3.91 -2.59
N GLU A 241 23.61 4.92 -2.39
CA GLU A 241 23.01 5.27 -1.10
C GLU A 241 21.60 5.86 -1.27
N MET A 242 20.69 5.51 -0.34
CA MET A 242 19.37 6.11 -0.22
C MET A 242 19.14 6.57 1.21
N ASP A 243 18.90 7.87 1.39
CA ASP A 243 18.65 8.49 2.68
C ASP A 243 17.15 8.80 2.86
N PHE A 244 16.50 8.09 3.75
CA PHE A 244 15.13 8.39 4.14
C PHE A 244 15.09 9.34 5.32
N LYS A 245 14.27 10.38 5.21
CA LYS A 245 13.97 11.32 6.31
C LYS A 245 12.51 11.13 6.70
N PHE A 246 12.26 10.74 7.94
CA PHE A 246 10.92 10.47 8.45
C PHE A 246 10.22 11.73 8.96
N ASN A 247 8.90 11.64 9.14
CA ASN A 247 8.01 12.73 9.55
C ASN A 247 7.99 13.91 8.57
N VAL A 248 8.24 13.63 7.29
CA VAL A 248 8.22 14.63 6.21
C VAL A 248 6.86 14.59 5.51
N THR A 249 5.99 15.51 5.89
CA THR A 249 4.62 15.63 5.34
C THR A 249 4.23 17.07 5.08
N GLY A 250 3.25 17.28 4.22
CA GLY A 250 2.61 18.57 4.00
C GLY A 250 3.60 19.70 3.68
N ASP A 251 3.44 20.84 4.36
CA ASP A 251 4.27 22.02 4.10
C ASP A 251 5.75 21.80 4.45
N THR A 252 6.06 20.94 5.43
CA THR A 252 7.45 20.57 5.75
C THR A 252 8.14 19.92 4.55
N GLY A 253 7.47 19.00 3.88
CA GLY A 253 7.99 18.35 2.67
C GLY A 253 8.23 19.36 1.54
N VAL A 254 7.27 20.26 1.31
CA VAL A 254 7.41 21.34 0.32
C VAL A 254 8.63 22.24 0.63
N ASP A 255 8.76 22.68 1.88
CA ASP A 255 9.87 23.53 2.30
C ASP A 255 11.23 22.82 2.12
N MET A 256 11.33 21.53 2.45
CA MET A 256 12.57 20.76 2.29
C MET A 256 12.92 20.53 0.82
N MET A 257 11.94 20.29 -0.06
CA MET A 257 12.14 20.22 -1.52
C MET A 257 12.69 21.55 -2.05
N LEU A 258 12.06 22.68 -1.69
CA LEU A 258 12.47 24.03 -2.11
C LEU A 258 13.84 24.42 -1.54
N ALA A 259 14.21 23.91 -0.37
CA ALA A 259 15.51 24.15 0.28
C ALA A 259 16.64 23.23 -0.22
N ASP A 260 16.34 22.32 -1.16
CA ASP A 260 17.29 21.32 -1.65
C ASP A 260 17.78 20.32 -0.56
N GLU A 261 16.90 19.99 0.38
CA GLU A 261 17.21 19.05 1.48
C GLU A 261 16.79 17.62 1.20
N ILE A 262 15.82 17.42 0.28
CA ILE A 262 15.33 16.13 -0.20
C ILE A 262 15.10 16.18 -1.71
N ASP A 263 15.05 15.02 -2.35
CA ASP A 263 14.90 14.85 -3.80
C ASP A 263 13.52 14.29 -4.18
N PHE A 264 12.89 13.56 -3.26
CA PHE A 264 11.54 13.00 -3.37
C PHE A 264 10.72 13.35 -2.14
N VAL A 265 9.43 13.63 -2.34
CA VAL A 265 8.44 13.78 -1.26
C VAL A 265 7.11 13.15 -1.68
N PRO A 266 6.39 12.44 -0.78
CA PRO A 266 5.07 11.93 -1.07
C PRO A 266 4.11 13.05 -1.53
N THR A 267 3.24 12.72 -2.46
CA THR A 267 2.27 13.66 -3.02
C THR A 267 1.36 14.25 -1.93
N GLY A 268 1.34 15.57 -1.83
CA GLY A 268 0.53 16.31 -0.88
C GLY A 268 -0.77 16.83 -1.48
N SER A 269 -1.37 17.82 -0.82
CA SER A 269 -2.58 18.52 -1.32
C SER A 269 -2.33 19.16 -2.69
N ALA A 270 -3.40 19.39 -3.46
CA ALA A 270 -3.31 20.05 -4.77
C ALA A 270 -2.54 21.39 -4.73
N MET A 271 -2.64 22.16 -3.64
CA MET A 271 -1.88 23.41 -3.46
C MET A 271 -0.38 23.15 -3.32
N GLN A 272 0.01 22.12 -2.57
CA GLN A 272 1.40 21.70 -2.39
C GLN A 272 1.99 21.16 -3.70
N GLN A 273 1.23 20.31 -4.39
CA GLN A 273 1.59 19.81 -5.73
C GLN A 273 1.82 20.96 -6.71
N GLN A 274 0.89 21.94 -6.77
CA GLN A 274 1.01 23.09 -7.64
C GLN A 274 2.24 23.94 -7.30
N THR A 275 2.52 24.14 -6.00
CA THR A 275 3.68 24.90 -5.54
C THR A 275 4.98 24.27 -6.02
N LEU A 276 5.13 22.95 -5.92
CA LEU A 276 6.31 22.24 -6.38
C LEU A 276 6.39 22.20 -7.91
N THR A 277 5.25 21.99 -8.59
CA THR A 277 5.20 22.03 -10.06
C THR A 277 5.62 23.39 -10.61
N ASP A 278 5.15 24.49 -10.02
CA ASP A 278 5.52 25.86 -10.40
C ASP A 278 7.02 26.13 -10.14
N ALA A 279 7.61 25.43 -9.18
CA ALA A 279 9.07 25.47 -8.90
C ALA A 279 9.89 24.56 -9.82
N GLY A 280 9.26 23.76 -10.69
CA GLY A 280 9.93 22.93 -11.70
C GLY A 280 10.18 21.48 -11.26
N PHE A 281 9.55 21.01 -10.18
CA PHE A 281 9.58 19.60 -9.79
C PHE A 281 8.60 18.77 -10.64
N GLU A 282 8.95 17.52 -10.85
CA GLU A 282 8.12 16.54 -11.55
C GLU A 282 7.21 15.80 -10.58
N SER A 283 6.17 15.14 -11.11
CA SER A 283 5.23 14.37 -10.32
C SER A 283 5.04 13.00 -10.94
N SER A 284 5.10 11.96 -10.12
CA SER A 284 4.58 10.64 -10.46
C SER A 284 3.28 10.41 -9.71
N LYS A 285 2.36 9.71 -10.34
CA LYS A 285 1.06 9.41 -9.75
C LYS A 285 0.74 7.94 -9.92
N TYR A 286 0.16 7.36 -8.92
CA TYR A 286 -0.51 6.06 -8.99
C TYR A 286 -1.76 6.11 -8.11
N THR A 287 -2.74 5.29 -8.41
CA THR A 287 -3.99 5.27 -7.68
C THR A 287 -4.17 3.88 -7.07
N THR A 288 -4.05 3.79 -5.77
CA THR A 288 -4.20 2.54 -5.01
C THR A 288 -5.22 2.64 -3.89
N SER A 289 -5.91 3.76 -3.82
CA SER A 289 -6.90 3.99 -2.78
C SER A 289 -8.12 4.73 -3.30
N TYR A 290 -9.22 4.58 -2.60
CA TYR A 290 -10.43 5.35 -2.87
C TYR A 290 -11.02 5.97 -1.60
N ARG A 291 -11.74 7.07 -1.80
CA ARG A 291 -12.56 7.71 -0.78
C ARG A 291 -14.02 7.33 -1.01
N CYS A 292 -14.72 6.97 0.06
CA CYS A 292 -16.10 6.52 -0.04
C CYS A 292 -16.97 6.94 1.14
N LEU A 293 -18.28 6.86 0.94
CA LEU A 293 -19.25 6.72 2.01
C LEU A 293 -19.62 5.26 2.13
N ASN A 294 -19.07 4.60 3.13
CA ASN A 294 -19.39 3.21 3.44
C ASN A 294 -20.84 3.11 3.91
N ILE A 295 -21.60 2.21 3.29
CA ILE A 295 -23.03 2.04 3.56
C ILE A 295 -23.21 0.94 4.61
N ASN A 296 -23.95 1.23 5.68
CA ASN A 296 -24.52 0.17 6.52
C ASN A 296 -25.84 -0.29 5.90
N HIS A 297 -25.86 -1.42 5.21
CA HIS A 297 -27.06 -1.93 4.56
C HIS A 297 -28.19 -2.31 5.54
N ALA A 298 -27.84 -2.62 6.78
CA ALA A 298 -28.81 -2.84 7.85
C ALA A 298 -29.31 -1.53 8.49
N GLY A 299 -28.63 -0.42 8.20
CA GLY A 299 -28.85 0.90 8.81
C GLY A 299 -28.47 0.94 10.28
N LYS A 300 -28.33 2.15 10.80
CA LYS A 300 -28.22 2.39 12.24
C LYS A 300 -29.51 2.04 12.98
N THR A 301 -30.62 2.12 12.29
CA THR A 301 -31.97 1.77 12.78
C THR A 301 -32.68 0.90 11.75
N GLU A 302 -33.73 0.15 12.15
CA GLU A 302 -34.59 -0.60 11.23
C GLU A 302 -35.18 0.30 10.13
N GLU A 303 -35.49 1.56 10.45
CA GLU A 303 -36.08 2.52 9.52
C GLU A 303 -35.06 2.94 8.46
N THR A 304 -33.82 3.31 8.84
CA THR A 304 -32.75 3.65 7.90
C THR A 304 -32.30 2.44 7.08
N GLY A 305 -32.22 1.25 7.70
CA GLY A 305 -31.88 0.00 7.06
C GLY A 305 -32.87 -0.42 5.96
N LEU A 306 -34.18 -0.09 6.13
CA LEU A 306 -35.16 -0.36 5.08
C LEU A 306 -34.82 0.35 3.77
N PHE A 307 -34.29 1.58 3.83
CA PHE A 307 -33.88 2.34 2.65
C PHE A 307 -32.49 1.93 2.18
N LEU A 308 -31.50 1.81 3.08
CA LEU A 308 -30.11 1.50 2.73
C LEU A 308 -29.96 0.06 2.19
N GLY A 309 -30.82 -0.86 2.57
CA GLY A 309 -30.93 -2.20 1.98
C GLY A 309 -31.47 -2.22 0.56
N ASN A 310 -32.21 -1.15 0.12
CA ASN A 310 -32.81 -1.08 -1.20
C ASN A 310 -31.80 -0.58 -2.25
N ALA A 311 -31.55 -1.38 -3.30
CA ALA A 311 -30.57 -1.02 -4.34
C ALA A 311 -30.95 0.25 -5.12
N ASN A 312 -32.24 0.48 -5.41
CA ASN A 312 -32.67 1.69 -6.10
C ASN A 312 -32.47 2.94 -5.24
N PHE A 313 -32.64 2.83 -3.91
CA PHE A 313 -32.33 3.94 -3.01
C PHE A 313 -30.83 4.27 -3.02
N ARG A 314 -29.94 3.27 -2.93
CA ARG A 314 -28.49 3.48 -3.03
C ARG A 314 -28.09 4.10 -4.37
N LYS A 315 -28.67 3.63 -5.48
CA LYS A 315 -28.49 4.25 -6.82
C LYS A 315 -28.94 5.71 -6.82
N ALA A 316 -30.10 6.02 -6.24
CA ALA A 316 -30.57 7.39 -6.15
C ALA A 316 -29.56 8.30 -5.44
N VAL A 317 -29.03 7.86 -4.30
CA VAL A 317 -28.00 8.58 -3.54
C VAL A 317 -26.72 8.72 -4.38
N SER A 318 -26.25 7.66 -5.03
CA SER A 318 -25.04 7.69 -5.86
C SER A 318 -25.12 8.66 -7.03
N TYR A 319 -26.23 8.65 -7.75
CA TYR A 319 -26.46 9.52 -8.92
C TYR A 319 -26.75 10.99 -8.54
N ALA A 320 -27.11 11.26 -7.30
CA ALA A 320 -27.31 12.60 -6.78
C ALA A 320 -26.02 13.32 -6.38
N ILE A 321 -24.91 12.58 -6.23
CA ILE A 321 -23.60 13.11 -5.81
C ILE A 321 -22.79 13.50 -7.04
N ASP A 322 -22.34 14.76 -7.09
CA ASP A 322 -21.43 15.27 -8.11
C ASP A 322 -19.98 15.12 -7.64
N ARG A 323 -19.36 14.00 -8.03
CA ARG A 323 -17.99 13.65 -7.67
C ARG A 323 -16.98 14.60 -8.30
N THR A 324 -17.26 15.06 -9.53
CA THR A 324 -16.43 16.07 -10.21
C THR A 324 -16.38 17.38 -9.40
N ALA A 325 -17.52 17.82 -8.87
CA ALA A 325 -17.58 19.00 -8.02
C ALA A 325 -16.91 18.79 -6.65
N LEU A 326 -17.03 17.59 -6.06
CA LEU A 326 -16.34 17.25 -4.81
C LEU A 326 -14.82 17.29 -4.98
N CYS A 327 -14.28 16.60 -5.99
CA CYS A 327 -12.85 16.57 -6.25
C CYS A 327 -12.29 17.96 -6.62
N ALA A 328 -13.07 18.78 -7.33
CA ALA A 328 -12.65 20.14 -7.65
C ALA A 328 -12.67 21.13 -6.46
N SER A 329 -13.35 20.81 -5.34
CA SER A 329 -13.56 21.77 -4.25
C SER A 329 -13.09 21.33 -2.87
N VAL A 330 -13.41 20.11 -2.43
CA VAL A 330 -13.17 19.63 -1.06
C VAL A 330 -12.35 18.33 -0.98
N MET A 331 -12.22 17.62 -2.10
CA MET A 331 -11.36 16.41 -2.24
C MET A 331 -10.25 16.72 -3.27
N THR A 332 -9.57 17.84 -3.08
CA THR A 332 -8.57 18.32 -4.05
C THR A 332 -7.37 17.38 -4.09
N GLY A 333 -7.02 16.92 -5.29
CA GLY A 333 -5.98 15.90 -5.52
C GLY A 333 -6.55 14.53 -5.86
N ASP A 334 -7.79 14.23 -5.48
CA ASP A 334 -8.47 13.00 -5.88
C ASP A 334 -9.09 13.12 -7.28
N GLU A 335 -9.22 12.02 -8.00
CA GLU A 335 -9.95 11.94 -9.27
C GLU A 335 -11.40 11.47 -9.04
N PRO A 336 -12.40 12.02 -9.78
CA PRO A 336 -13.79 11.65 -9.57
C PRO A 336 -14.06 10.21 -10.01
N ALA A 337 -14.47 9.34 -9.08
CA ALA A 337 -14.69 7.94 -9.35
C ALA A 337 -16.01 7.69 -10.11
N ASN A 338 -15.95 6.87 -11.17
CA ASN A 338 -17.12 6.39 -11.90
C ASN A 338 -17.35 4.87 -11.76
N ARG A 339 -16.55 4.18 -10.95
CA ARG A 339 -16.61 2.76 -10.55
C ARG A 339 -15.76 2.53 -9.30
N LEU A 340 -15.59 1.26 -8.87
CA LEU A 340 -14.74 0.94 -7.72
C LEU A 340 -13.26 1.01 -8.10
N THR A 341 -12.84 0.20 -9.06
CA THR A 341 -11.43 0.07 -9.47
C THR A 341 -10.99 1.29 -10.26
N ALA A 342 -9.87 1.89 -9.89
CA ALA A 342 -9.32 3.06 -10.58
C ALA A 342 -8.74 2.71 -11.96
N PRO A 343 -8.63 3.69 -12.90
CA PRO A 343 -8.11 3.44 -14.24
C PRO A 343 -6.72 2.83 -14.28
N SER A 344 -5.83 3.37 -13.46
CA SER A 344 -4.41 2.95 -13.38
C SER A 344 -4.17 1.78 -12.43
N GLU A 345 -5.21 1.29 -11.77
CA GLU A 345 -5.09 0.19 -10.83
C GLU A 345 -4.89 -1.14 -11.57
N ALA A 346 -4.24 -2.09 -10.89
CA ALA A 346 -3.98 -3.39 -11.49
C ALA A 346 -5.29 -4.13 -11.83
N GLY A 347 -5.42 -4.52 -13.08
CA GLY A 347 -6.35 -5.53 -13.56
C GLY A 347 -5.76 -6.93 -13.35
N VAL A 348 -5.89 -7.80 -14.34
CA VAL A 348 -5.33 -9.17 -14.28
C VAL A 348 -3.91 -9.25 -14.86
N THR A 349 -3.62 -8.50 -15.94
CA THR A 349 -2.31 -8.50 -16.63
C THR A 349 -1.81 -7.11 -16.99
N GLY A 350 -2.63 -6.09 -16.82
CA GLY A 350 -2.35 -4.69 -17.12
C GLY A 350 -3.11 -3.80 -16.15
N THR A 351 -3.36 -2.56 -16.51
CA THR A 351 -4.25 -1.69 -15.75
C THR A 351 -5.72 -1.98 -16.07
N PHE A 352 -6.63 -1.57 -15.19
CA PHE A 352 -8.06 -1.79 -15.41
C PHE A 352 -8.55 -1.17 -16.73
N ASP A 353 -8.14 0.06 -17.05
CA ASP A 353 -8.54 0.75 -18.29
C ASP A 353 -7.96 0.13 -19.57
N GLU A 354 -6.81 -0.55 -19.48
CA GLU A 354 -6.26 -1.31 -20.60
C GLU A 354 -7.05 -2.58 -20.88
N GLU A 355 -7.67 -3.15 -19.85
CA GLU A 355 -8.40 -4.40 -19.95
C GLU A 355 -9.90 -4.21 -20.17
N PHE A 356 -10.51 -3.14 -19.61
CA PHE A 356 -11.95 -2.95 -19.59
C PHE A 356 -12.36 -1.50 -19.88
N GLU A 357 -13.23 -1.30 -20.86
CA GLU A 357 -13.90 -0.02 -21.11
C GLU A 357 -15.27 -0.02 -20.40
N TYR A 358 -15.32 0.53 -19.18
CA TYR A 358 -16.51 0.47 -18.33
C TYR A 358 -16.71 1.70 -17.44
N GLU A 359 -17.97 2.17 -17.35
CA GLU A 359 -18.42 3.17 -16.39
C GLU A 359 -19.61 2.62 -15.60
N GLY A 360 -19.48 2.52 -14.28
CA GLY A 360 -20.54 2.00 -13.40
C GLY A 360 -21.61 3.05 -13.05
N TRP A 361 -21.17 4.30 -12.86
CA TRP A 361 -22.06 5.47 -12.59
C TRP A 361 -21.41 6.75 -13.11
N PRO A 362 -22.21 7.84 -13.27
CA PRO A 362 -21.66 9.09 -13.77
C PRO A 362 -20.75 9.76 -12.72
N ALA A 363 -19.63 10.35 -13.17
CA ALA A 363 -18.76 11.17 -12.33
C ALA A 363 -19.44 12.48 -11.88
N SER A 364 -20.23 13.11 -12.74
CA SER A 364 -21.07 14.27 -12.39
C SER A 364 -22.49 13.83 -12.05
N ALA A 365 -23.18 14.58 -11.19
CA ALA A 365 -24.55 14.23 -10.80
C ALA A 365 -25.51 14.16 -11.98
N ASP A 366 -26.29 13.07 -12.06
CA ASP A 366 -27.48 12.94 -12.92
C ASP A 366 -28.75 12.98 -12.06
N VAL A 367 -29.21 14.19 -11.81
CA VAL A 367 -30.35 14.45 -10.90
C VAL A 367 -31.65 13.84 -11.42
N GLU A 368 -31.86 13.81 -12.75
CA GLU A 368 -33.05 13.21 -13.34
C GLU A 368 -33.08 11.70 -13.07
N LYS A 369 -31.97 11.04 -13.31
CA LYS A 369 -31.82 9.61 -13.06
C LYS A 369 -31.87 9.27 -11.57
N ALA A 370 -31.27 10.11 -10.73
CA ALA A 370 -31.34 9.98 -9.27
C ALA A 370 -32.79 10.01 -8.76
N GLN A 371 -33.61 10.92 -9.29
CA GLN A 371 -35.03 11.01 -8.94
C GLN A 371 -35.84 9.81 -9.48
N GLU A 372 -35.53 9.29 -10.68
CA GLU A 372 -36.15 8.06 -11.18
C GLU A 372 -35.88 6.88 -10.22
N TYR A 373 -34.64 6.70 -9.79
CA TYR A 373 -34.28 5.64 -8.84
C TYR A 373 -34.92 5.85 -7.47
N LEU A 374 -35.01 7.09 -6.98
CA LEU A 374 -35.68 7.37 -5.71
C LEU A 374 -37.17 7.00 -5.78
N ASN A 375 -37.85 7.38 -6.86
CA ASN A 375 -39.26 7.02 -7.04
C ASN A 375 -39.45 5.50 -7.11
N ALA A 376 -38.58 4.79 -7.83
CA ALA A 376 -38.60 3.32 -7.88
C ALA A 376 -38.41 2.70 -6.49
N ALA A 377 -37.44 3.22 -5.70
CA ALA A 377 -37.23 2.75 -4.34
C ALA A 377 -38.46 2.98 -3.44
N LEU A 378 -39.08 4.16 -3.53
CA LEU A 378 -40.29 4.49 -2.76
C LEU A 378 -41.46 3.57 -3.13
N ASP A 379 -41.66 3.31 -4.43
CA ASP A 379 -42.68 2.40 -4.91
C ASP A 379 -42.45 0.95 -4.41
N GLU A 380 -41.22 0.44 -4.46
CA GLU A 380 -40.85 -0.89 -3.98
C GLU A 380 -41.03 -1.04 -2.46
N LEU A 381 -40.71 0.01 -1.70
CA LEU A 381 -40.84 0.04 -0.25
C LEU A 381 -42.27 0.36 0.23
N GLY A 382 -43.15 0.80 -0.70
CA GLY A 382 -44.49 1.28 -0.35
C GLY A 382 -44.47 2.52 0.52
N LYS A 383 -43.49 3.43 0.28
CA LYS A 383 -43.22 4.63 1.05
C LYS A 383 -43.45 5.89 0.21
N THR A 384 -43.57 7.00 0.91
CA THR A 384 -43.67 8.36 0.31
C THR A 384 -42.43 9.17 0.66
N ALA A 385 -42.18 10.25 -0.03
CA ALA A 385 -40.98 11.09 0.16
C ALA A 385 -40.87 11.68 1.58
N ASP A 386 -42.01 11.95 2.23
CA ASP A 386 -42.07 12.48 3.59
C ASP A 386 -41.82 11.42 4.68
N GLU A 387 -41.74 10.16 4.29
CA GLU A 387 -41.38 9.04 5.16
C GLU A 387 -39.88 8.65 5.07
N ILE A 388 -39.09 9.34 4.25
CA ILE A 388 -37.64 9.12 4.20
C ILE A 388 -37.02 9.61 5.53
N PRO A 389 -36.29 8.73 6.25
CA PRO A 389 -35.69 9.14 7.52
C PRO A 389 -34.49 10.11 7.31
N THR A 390 -34.06 10.73 8.39
CA THR A 390 -32.78 11.46 8.42
C THR A 390 -31.64 10.46 8.63
N PHE A 391 -30.63 10.48 7.75
CA PHE A 391 -29.48 9.60 7.84
C PHE A 391 -28.30 10.25 8.55
N GLU A 392 -27.51 9.46 9.27
CA GLU A 392 -26.27 9.91 9.88
C GLU A 392 -25.08 9.71 8.92
N LEU A 393 -24.24 10.75 8.82
CA LEU A 393 -22.95 10.73 8.13
C LEU A 393 -21.85 10.77 9.19
N LEU A 394 -21.26 9.64 9.51
CA LEU A 394 -20.16 9.50 10.49
C LEU A 394 -18.83 9.83 9.83
N CYS A 395 -17.95 10.57 10.50
CA CYS A 395 -16.58 10.81 10.05
C CYS A 395 -15.61 11.02 11.20
N TYR A 396 -14.33 10.92 10.86
CA TYR A 396 -13.23 11.39 11.69
C TYR A 396 -13.29 12.92 11.86
N GLU A 397 -12.91 13.43 13.05
CA GLU A 397 -12.93 14.86 13.40
C GLU A 397 -11.77 15.63 12.72
N SER A 398 -11.83 15.76 11.41
CA SER A 398 -10.97 16.64 10.64
C SER A 398 -11.82 17.63 9.85
N GLN A 399 -11.30 18.83 9.61
CA GLN A 399 -12.01 19.83 8.84
C GLN A 399 -12.29 19.33 7.41
N GLY A 400 -11.31 18.65 6.79
CA GLY A 400 -11.49 18.09 5.44
C GLY A 400 -12.63 17.07 5.36
N SER A 401 -12.73 16.14 6.31
CA SER A 401 -13.84 15.17 6.37
C SER A 401 -15.20 15.86 6.55
N ILE A 402 -15.24 16.87 7.41
CA ILE A 402 -16.48 17.65 7.66
C ILE A 402 -16.89 18.41 6.40
N ASP A 403 -15.94 19.03 5.68
CA ASP A 403 -16.21 19.79 4.45
C ASP A 403 -16.74 18.89 3.33
N VAL A 404 -16.16 17.68 3.16
CA VAL A 404 -16.68 16.69 2.21
C VAL A 404 -18.12 16.30 2.55
N LEU A 405 -18.38 15.96 3.81
CA LEU A 405 -19.72 15.54 4.23
C LEU A 405 -20.74 16.68 4.16
N ALA A 406 -20.33 17.92 4.42
CA ALA A 406 -21.20 19.08 4.24
C ALA A 406 -21.59 19.30 2.78
N ALA A 407 -20.66 19.11 1.85
CA ALA A 407 -20.94 19.17 0.41
C ALA A 407 -21.88 18.03 -0.03
N VAL A 408 -21.66 16.80 0.43
CA VAL A 408 -22.56 15.66 0.17
C VAL A 408 -23.96 15.92 0.74
N GLN A 409 -24.05 16.41 1.98
CA GLN A 409 -25.32 16.78 2.62
C GLN A 409 -26.12 17.78 1.78
N ASP A 410 -25.45 18.84 1.28
CA ASP A 410 -26.09 19.84 0.42
C ASP A 410 -26.60 19.23 -0.89
N MET A 411 -25.80 18.37 -1.53
CA MET A 411 -26.19 17.68 -2.76
C MET A 411 -27.42 16.76 -2.55
N LEU A 412 -27.42 15.93 -1.50
CA LEU A 412 -28.55 15.04 -1.20
C LEU A 412 -29.82 15.81 -0.87
N LYS A 413 -29.70 16.89 -0.10
CA LYS A 413 -30.82 17.77 0.24
C LYS A 413 -31.39 18.45 -1.01
N LYS A 414 -30.51 19.03 -1.84
CA LYS A 414 -30.91 19.79 -3.04
C LYS A 414 -31.51 18.90 -4.13
N ASN A 415 -30.86 17.74 -4.38
CA ASN A 415 -31.18 16.91 -5.54
C ASN A 415 -32.30 15.89 -5.25
N LEU A 416 -32.43 15.42 -4.01
CA LEU A 416 -33.38 14.36 -3.60
C LEU A 416 -34.30 14.77 -2.45
N GLY A 417 -34.05 15.89 -1.77
CA GLY A 417 -34.78 16.26 -0.56
C GLY A 417 -34.42 15.41 0.68
N ILE A 418 -33.36 14.62 0.63
CA ILE A 418 -32.93 13.75 1.73
C ILE A 418 -32.21 14.58 2.79
N GLU A 419 -32.65 14.43 4.05
CA GLU A 419 -32.03 15.06 5.21
C GLU A 419 -30.93 14.16 5.79
N THR A 420 -29.81 14.78 6.15
CA THR A 420 -28.71 14.07 6.82
C THR A 420 -28.16 14.87 8.00
N THR A 421 -27.46 14.20 8.92
CA THR A 421 -26.75 14.83 10.04
C THR A 421 -25.30 14.35 10.06
N ILE A 422 -24.36 15.28 10.26
CA ILE A 422 -22.93 14.95 10.37
C ILE A 422 -22.60 14.61 11.83
N ASN A 423 -21.99 13.44 12.04
CA ASN A 423 -21.48 12.99 13.33
C ASN A 423 -19.94 12.86 13.24
N SER A 424 -19.24 13.89 13.73
CA SER A 424 -17.78 13.96 13.73
C SER A 424 -17.22 13.46 15.06
N GLN A 425 -16.31 12.48 15.04
CA GLN A 425 -15.78 11.79 16.21
C GLN A 425 -14.25 11.66 16.15
N THR A 426 -13.62 11.43 17.32
CA THR A 426 -12.21 11.02 17.34
C THR A 426 -12.02 9.71 16.59
N ILE A 427 -10.81 9.45 16.09
CA ILE A 427 -10.53 8.26 15.27
C ILE A 427 -10.93 6.97 15.99
N GLN A 428 -10.61 6.82 17.28
CA GLN A 428 -10.93 5.62 18.07
C GLN A 428 -12.44 5.40 18.19
N VAL A 429 -13.21 6.47 18.43
CA VAL A 429 -14.67 6.40 18.55
C VAL A 429 -15.31 6.13 17.20
N MET A 430 -14.84 6.80 16.14
CA MET A 430 -15.32 6.58 14.77
C MET A 430 -15.11 5.13 14.33
N VAL A 431 -13.90 4.57 14.52
CA VAL A 431 -13.60 3.17 14.20
C VAL A 431 -14.46 2.21 15.03
N SER A 432 -14.62 2.46 16.32
CA SER A 432 -15.49 1.63 17.19
C SER A 432 -16.94 1.64 16.72
N ASN A 433 -17.47 2.80 16.32
CA ASN A 433 -18.83 2.92 15.79
C ASN A 433 -18.95 2.22 14.42
N ALA A 434 -17.97 2.39 13.54
CA ALA A 434 -17.93 1.70 12.25
C ALA A 434 -17.94 0.16 12.42
N MET A 435 -17.09 -0.36 13.29
CA MET A 435 -17.01 -1.81 13.55
C MET A 435 -18.25 -2.38 14.25
N SER A 436 -18.94 -1.58 15.08
CA SER A 436 -20.19 -2.00 15.72
C SER A 436 -21.44 -1.82 14.87
N GLY A 437 -21.33 -1.16 13.69
CA GLY A 437 -22.48 -0.83 12.83
C GLY A 437 -23.34 0.31 13.37
N ASP A 438 -22.82 1.15 14.27
CA ASP A 438 -23.54 2.33 14.82
C ASP A 438 -23.39 3.55 13.90
N TYR A 439 -23.83 3.41 12.65
CA TYR A 439 -23.84 4.45 11.60
C TYR A 439 -24.82 4.08 10.47
N ASP A 440 -25.23 5.06 9.67
CA ASP A 440 -25.90 4.84 8.38
C ASP A 440 -24.89 4.89 7.23
N PHE A 441 -24.10 5.97 7.19
CA PHE A 441 -22.95 6.12 6.29
C PHE A 441 -21.73 6.53 7.11
N TRP A 442 -20.55 6.00 6.78
CA TRP A 442 -19.31 6.55 7.32
C TRP A 442 -18.32 6.90 6.21
N TYR A 443 -17.73 8.10 6.34
CA TYR A 443 -16.73 8.60 5.39
C TYR A 443 -15.35 8.06 5.75
N GLY A 444 -14.75 7.39 4.80
CA GLY A 444 -13.41 6.80 4.90
C GLY A 444 -12.86 6.47 3.52
N GLY A 445 -11.87 5.61 3.50
CA GLY A 445 -11.26 5.08 2.28
C GLY A 445 -10.63 3.74 2.55
N ASN A 446 -10.26 3.04 1.49
CA ASN A 446 -9.45 1.83 1.52
C ASN A 446 -8.28 2.00 0.55
N SER A 447 -7.15 1.39 0.90
CA SER A 447 -5.98 1.26 0.03
C SER A 447 -5.78 -0.19 -0.33
N LEU A 448 -5.25 -0.47 -1.52
CA LEU A 448 -4.75 -1.79 -1.87
C LEU A 448 -3.41 -2.02 -1.18
N GLU A 449 -3.27 -3.19 -0.60
CA GLU A 449 -2.00 -3.67 -0.04
C GLU A 449 -1.27 -4.63 -1.01
N ILE A 450 -2.01 -5.16 -1.99
CA ILE A 450 -1.48 -6.05 -3.03
C ILE A 450 -1.98 -5.58 -4.41
N PRO A 451 -1.21 -5.79 -5.49
CA PRO A 451 -1.59 -5.40 -6.85
C PRO A 451 -2.63 -6.36 -7.45
N ASP A 452 -3.73 -6.58 -6.77
CA ASP A 452 -4.86 -7.40 -7.22
C ASP A 452 -6.16 -6.85 -6.61
N ALA A 453 -6.87 -6.02 -7.35
CA ALA A 453 -8.12 -5.42 -6.91
C ALA A 453 -9.22 -6.47 -6.60
N LEU A 454 -9.16 -7.65 -7.22
CA LEU A 454 -10.11 -8.75 -6.94
C LEU A 454 -9.91 -9.27 -5.51
N SER A 455 -8.66 -9.54 -5.12
CA SER A 455 -8.34 -10.01 -3.77
C SER A 455 -8.38 -8.88 -2.73
N GLY A 456 -8.06 -7.64 -3.12
CA GLY A 456 -8.08 -6.47 -2.26
C GLY A 456 -9.49 -5.89 -2.07
N PHE A 457 -9.94 -5.06 -3.00
CA PHE A 457 -11.19 -4.30 -2.81
C PHE A 457 -12.45 -5.16 -2.89
N LEU A 458 -12.55 -6.02 -3.92
CA LEU A 458 -13.77 -6.78 -4.16
C LEU A 458 -14.01 -7.88 -3.12
N SER A 459 -12.95 -8.45 -2.51
CA SER A 459 -13.08 -9.41 -1.41
C SER A 459 -13.82 -8.86 -0.21
N SER A 460 -13.65 -7.56 0.07
CA SER A 460 -14.29 -6.87 1.20
C SER A 460 -15.81 -6.84 1.14
N TYR A 461 -16.40 -7.15 -0.01
CA TYR A 461 -17.86 -7.13 -0.23
C TYR A 461 -18.49 -8.52 -0.26
N THR A 462 -17.73 -9.59 -0.01
CA THR A 462 -18.28 -10.93 0.17
C THR A 462 -19.04 -11.06 1.49
N SER A 463 -19.99 -11.98 1.55
CA SER A 463 -20.79 -12.22 2.77
C SER A 463 -19.95 -12.72 3.95
N SER A 464 -18.81 -13.34 3.69
CA SER A 464 -17.84 -13.80 4.71
C SER A 464 -17.00 -12.65 5.27
N ASN A 465 -16.72 -11.62 4.48
CA ASN A 465 -15.94 -10.45 4.87
C ASN A 465 -16.85 -9.22 4.98
N GLN A 466 -17.35 -8.92 6.18
CA GLN A 466 -18.24 -7.77 6.42
C GLN A 466 -17.53 -6.53 6.93
N SER A 467 -16.20 -6.45 6.79
CA SER A 467 -15.42 -5.31 7.28
C SER A 467 -15.85 -3.98 6.63
N ALA A 468 -16.14 -3.99 5.32
CA ALA A 468 -16.54 -2.80 4.58
C ALA A 468 -18.06 -2.55 4.57
N LEU A 469 -18.90 -3.59 4.64
CA LEU A 469 -20.36 -3.49 4.49
C LEU A 469 -21.10 -4.24 5.59
N ARG A 470 -21.50 -3.55 6.62
CA ARG A 470 -22.33 -4.14 7.68
C ARG A 470 -23.75 -4.45 7.16
N GLY A 471 -24.22 -5.64 7.51
CA GLY A 471 -25.57 -6.09 7.15
C GLY A 471 -25.76 -6.43 5.67
N TYR A 472 -24.69 -6.48 4.86
CA TYR A 472 -24.72 -6.97 3.50
C TYR A 472 -24.43 -8.47 3.44
N SER A 473 -25.21 -9.18 2.66
CA SER A 473 -24.97 -10.58 2.29
C SER A 473 -25.69 -10.86 0.97
N ASN A 474 -24.98 -11.43 -0.01
CA ASN A 474 -25.55 -11.70 -1.32
C ASN A 474 -24.88 -12.93 -1.96
N GLU A 475 -25.64 -14.03 -2.06
CA GLU A 475 -25.17 -15.30 -2.63
C GLU A 475 -24.75 -15.18 -4.12
N GLU A 476 -25.32 -14.24 -4.88
CA GLU A 476 -24.96 -14.04 -6.29
C GLU A 476 -23.60 -13.33 -6.39
N TYR A 477 -23.35 -12.32 -5.53
CA TYR A 477 -22.04 -11.68 -5.46
C TYR A 477 -20.95 -12.66 -5.02
N ASP A 478 -21.20 -13.40 -3.94
CA ASP A 478 -20.27 -14.40 -3.42
C ASP A 478 -19.90 -15.42 -4.50
N LYS A 479 -20.89 -15.91 -5.24
CA LYS A 479 -20.68 -16.86 -6.33
C LYS A 479 -19.84 -16.25 -7.46
N LEU A 480 -20.12 -15.01 -7.88
CA LEU A 480 -19.32 -14.32 -8.92
C LEU A 480 -17.87 -14.13 -8.47
N TYR A 481 -17.67 -13.74 -7.20
CA TYR A 481 -16.36 -13.59 -6.62
C TYR A 481 -15.59 -14.92 -6.57
N ASP A 482 -16.22 -16.00 -6.08
CA ASP A 482 -15.64 -17.34 -6.02
C ASP A 482 -15.27 -17.86 -7.42
N GLU A 483 -16.13 -17.63 -8.43
CA GLU A 483 -15.85 -17.97 -9.82
C GLU A 483 -14.66 -17.18 -10.39
N ALA A 484 -14.51 -15.91 -10.03
CA ALA A 484 -13.39 -15.09 -10.47
C ALA A 484 -12.06 -15.53 -9.84
N ILE A 485 -12.05 -15.78 -8.53
CA ILE A 485 -10.85 -16.24 -7.80
C ILE A 485 -10.42 -17.66 -8.25
N ALA A 486 -11.38 -18.52 -8.56
CA ALA A 486 -11.12 -19.89 -8.99
C ALA A 486 -10.83 -20.04 -10.50
N SER A 487 -10.74 -18.94 -11.24
CA SER A 487 -10.54 -18.96 -12.70
C SER A 487 -9.21 -19.61 -13.06
N PRO A 488 -9.18 -20.67 -13.86
CA PRO A 488 -7.96 -21.40 -14.16
C PRO A 488 -7.09 -20.73 -15.26
N THR A 489 -7.64 -19.77 -16.00
CA THR A 489 -6.94 -19.04 -17.06
C THR A 489 -7.08 -17.53 -16.88
N ILE A 490 -6.11 -16.79 -17.43
CA ILE A 490 -6.10 -15.31 -17.41
C ILE A 490 -7.37 -14.78 -18.10
N GLU A 491 -7.78 -15.33 -19.23
CA GLU A 491 -8.95 -14.88 -19.97
C GLU A 491 -10.25 -15.09 -19.17
N GLU A 492 -10.38 -16.21 -18.48
CA GLU A 492 -11.53 -16.48 -17.61
C GLU A 492 -11.50 -15.56 -16.39
N ARG A 493 -10.33 -15.36 -15.78
CA ARG A 493 -10.19 -14.44 -14.64
C ARG A 493 -10.56 -13.01 -15.02
N LYS A 494 -10.10 -12.49 -16.18
CA LYS A 494 -10.51 -11.19 -16.68
C LYS A 494 -12.02 -11.07 -16.84
N ALA A 495 -12.63 -12.04 -17.51
CA ALA A 495 -14.07 -12.03 -17.75
C ALA A 495 -14.87 -12.06 -16.43
N ASN A 496 -14.48 -12.93 -15.51
CA ASN A 496 -15.16 -13.09 -14.24
C ASN A 496 -14.92 -11.90 -13.29
N TYR A 497 -13.69 -11.34 -13.26
CA TYR A 497 -13.38 -10.12 -12.52
C TYR A 497 -14.29 -8.96 -12.96
N PHE A 498 -14.43 -8.78 -14.27
CA PHE A 498 -15.31 -7.75 -14.81
C PHE A 498 -16.77 -7.91 -14.38
N GLU A 499 -17.29 -9.15 -14.31
CA GLU A 499 -18.65 -9.39 -13.83
C GLU A 499 -18.83 -9.07 -12.33
N VAL A 500 -17.80 -9.29 -11.50
CA VAL A 500 -17.81 -8.88 -10.08
C VAL A 500 -17.85 -7.36 -9.93
N GLU A 501 -16.95 -6.64 -10.63
CA GLU A 501 -16.92 -5.17 -10.65
C GLU A 501 -18.26 -4.61 -11.14
N LYS A 502 -18.76 -5.16 -12.24
CA LYS A 502 -20.06 -4.78 -12.81
C LYS A 502 -21.20 -4.98 -11.83
N PHE A 503 -21.26 -6.15 -11.14
CA PHE A 503 -22.26 -6.41 -10.13
C PHE A 503 -22.20 -5.41 -8.98
N PHE A 504 -20.97 -5.10 -8.51
CA PHE A 504 -20.75 -4.10 -7.48
C PHE A 504 -21.36 -2.74 -7.87
N CYS A 505 -21.06 -2.28 -9.08
CA CYS A 505 -21.52 -0.99 -9.58
C CYS A 505 -23.05 -1.00 -9.84
N ASP A 506 -23.57 -2.04 -10.51
CA ASP A 506 -24.99 -2.19 -10.85
C ASP A 506 -25.88 -2.24 -9.61
N ASN A 507 -25.38 -2.71 -8.48
CA ASN A 507 -26.10 -2.76 -7.21
C ASN A 507 -25.73 -1.64 -6.25
N THR A 508 -24.77 -0.79 -6.61
CA THR A 508 -24.24 0.29 -5.78
C THR A 508 -23.97 -0.21 -4.36
N LEU A 509 -23.06 -1.19 -4.26
CA LEU A 509 -22.78 -1.81 -2.97
C LEU A 509 -22.11 -0.85 -2.00
N ASN A 510 -21.40 0.14 -2.53
CA ASN A 510 -20.84 1.25 -1.76
C ASN A 510 -20.86 2.54 -2.59
N LEU A 511 -20.60 3.69 -1.96
CA LEU A 511 -20.56 4.99 -2.60
C LEU A 511 -19.12 5.48 -2.73
N ILE A 512 -18.46 5.08 -3.80
CA ILE A 512 -17.11 5.58 -4.09
C ILE A 512 -17.23 7.03 -4.58
N LEU A 513 -16.49 7.94 -3.97
CA LEU A 513 -16.53 9.37 -4.25
C LEU A 513 -15.39 9.82 -5.14
N GLY A 514 -14.20 9.33 -4.89
CA GLY A 514 -13.00 9.67 -5.65
C GLY A 514 -11.93 8.61 -5.49
N TRP A 515 -11.06 8.51 -6.47
CA TRP A 515 -9.84 7.76 -6.40
C TRP A 515 -8.74 8.68 -5.87
N ALA A 516 -8.09 8.26 -4.80
CA ALA A 516 -7.05 9.05 -4.16
C ALA A 516 -5.71 8.78 -4.84
N ASP A 517 -5.10 9.84 -5.35
CA ASP A 517 -3.76 9.76 -5.93
C ASP A 517 -2.71 9.61 -4.84
N GLY A 518 -1.89 8.57 -4.96
CA GLY A 518 -0.60 8.44 -4.31
C GLY A 518 0.53 8.88 -5.23
N GLY A 519 1.78 8.67 -4.80
CA GLY A 519 2.98 8.95 -5.58
C GLY A 519 3.90 9.96 -4.95
N PHE A 520 4.82 10.46 -5.77
CA PHE A 520 5.87 11.37 -5.32
C PHE A 520 5.97 12.60 -6.21
N GLN A 521 6.34 13.72 -5.61
CA GLN A 521 6.93 14.84 -6.32
C GLN A 521 8.43 14.79 -6.14
N TYR A 522 9.19 15.02 -7.21
CA TYR A 522 10.62 14.78 -7.25
C TYR A 522 11.37 15.77 -8.14
N LYS A 523 12.66 15.87 -7.94
CA LYS A 523 13.54 16.67 -8.79
C LYS A 523 13.62 16.09 -10.19
N SER A 524 13.65 16.97 -11.19
CA SER A 524 13.82 16.60 -12.58
C SER A 524 15.15 15.85 -12.82
N GLY A 525 15.11 14.87 -13.69
CA GLY A 525 16.26 14.06 -14.10
C GLY A 525 16.32 12.67 -13.48
N TYR A 526 15.52 12.36 -12.48
CA TYR A 526 15.41 10.99 -11.98
C TYR A 526 14.60 10.11 -12.94
N THR A 527 15.07 8.89 -13.15
CA THR A 527 14.46 7.86 -14.01
C THR A 527 14.58 6.50 -13.33
N GLY A 528 13.98 5.46 -13.90
CA GLY A 528 14.16 4.08 -13.43
C GLY A 528 13.36 3.69 -12.19
N PHE A 529 12.61 4.60 -11.58
CA PHE A 529 11.62 4.23 -10.57
C PHE A 529 10.27 3.95 -11.25
N TYR A 530 9.51 3.07 -10.66
CA TYR A 530 8.25 2.63 -11.22
C TYR A 530 7.14 2.75 -10.15
N ASN A 531 6.03 3.35 -10.54
CA ASN A 531 4.85 3.46 -9.70
C ASN A 531 3.80 2.47 -10.20
N THR A 532 3.56 1.46 -9.41
CA THR A 532 2.41 0.56 -9.51
C THR A 532 1.54 0.74 -8.27
N VAL A 533 1.19 -0.34 -7.60
CA VAL A 533 0.57 -0.31 -6.25
C VAL A 533 1.53 0.31 -5.23
N GLU A 534 2.83 0.08 -5.42
CA GLU A 534 3.91 0.65 -4.60
C GLU A 534 4.95 1.31 -5.50
N THR A 535 5.66 2.30 -4.95
CA THR A 535 6.76 2.93 -5.66
C THR A 535 8.02 2.09 -5.46
N ASP A 536 8.54 1.51 -6.53
CA ASP A 536 9.80 0.79 -6.51
C ASP A 536 10.95 1.72 -6.92
N PHE A 537 11.87 1.99 -6.00
CA PHE A 537 13.10 2.77 -6.20
C PHE A 537 14.31 1.90 -6.55
N THR A 538 14.17 0.59 -6.65
CA THR A 538 15.29 -0.37 -6.84
C THR A 538 16.20 0.01 -8.01
N TYR A 539 15.61 0.40 -9.13
CA TYR A 539 16.33 0.72 -10.36
C TYR A 539 16.44 2.23 -10.62
N LEU A 540 16.26 3.03 -9.57
CA LEU A 540 16.39 4.48 -9.66
C LEU A 540 17.74 4.87 -10.27
N ASP A 541 17.73 5.83 -11.19
CA ASP A 541 18.92 6.42 -11.77
C ASP A 541 18.72 7.93 -11.94
N PHE A 542 19.81 8.63 -12.08
CA PHE A 542 19.80 10.07 -12.33
C PHE A 542 20.51 10.35 -13.66
N ALA A 543 19.76 10.89 -14.62
CA ALA A 543 20.30 11.30 -15.91
C ALA A 543 21.10 12.61 -15.71
N GLU A 544 22.41 12.55 -15.97
CA GLU A 544 23.32 13.72 -15.91
C GLU A 544 22.91 14.87 -16.85
#